data_d24d489072b8260af81480207243b957
#
_entry.id   d24d489072b8260af81480207243b957
#
_cell.length_a   1.000
_cell.length_b   1.000
_cell.length_c   1.000
_cell.angle_alpha   90.00
_cell.angle_beta   90.00
_cell.angle_gamma   90.00
#
_symmetry.space_group_name_H-M   'P 1'
#
loop_
_entity.id
_entity.type
_entity.pdbx_description
1 polymer ?
#
loop_
_entity_poly.entity_id
_entity_poly.type
_entity_poly.pdbx_seq_one_letter_code
_entity_poly.pdbx_strand_id
1 'polypeptide(L)'
;MKQIFLILGLSIFAVQSYACDKCGNYNNDDFQIKKVSVKHSSEIGATIWEITVKGTAGKTTPSPAGQLNGAPVLGYVFPTSLKPTDVGFGDTEGIVALALTSHPDFDDTPLWDENTDRNFANDGIIWHPHWVILTEDKRVEGGLAVKQFDPKDTSVVLPPTNPGMPMYMDSPGFQVITKGNTIKVVVPDYRMNHKTDFSYDGVTAYMQVNTGGEGGHGSGDKPLLGVYKVYSVASGNLSLPYKVK
;
A
#
# COMPACT_ATOMS: atom_id res chain seq x y z
N MET A 1 -36.20 -6.65 37.30
CA MET A 1 -35.13 -6.96 36.37
C MET A 1 -35.44 -6.33 35.00
N LYS A 2 -34.81 -5.22 34.65
CA LYS A 2 -34.97 -4.53 33.34
C LYS A 2 -33.86 -4.98 32.46
N GLN A 3 -34.18 -5.73 31.38
CA GLN A 3 -33.26 -6.07 30.34
C GLN A 3 -33.05 -4.85 29.43
N ILE A 4 -31.79 -4.39 29.37
CA ILE A 4 -31.36 -3.35 28.45
C ILE A 4 -30.89 -4.08 27.17
N PHE A 5 -31.65 -3.93 26.08
CA PHE A 5 -31.22 -4.35 24.74
C PHE A 5 -30.26 -3.31 24.18
N LEU A 6 -29.01 -3.70 24.08
CA LEU A 6 -27.97 -2.92 23.38
C LEU A 6 -28.14 -3.17 21.87
N ILE A 7 -28.73 -2.20 21.16
CA ILE A 7 -28.80 -2.24 19.70
C ILE A 7 -27.44 -1.77 19.16
N LEU A 8 -26.66 -2.73 18.68
CA LEU A 8 -25.42 -2.46 17.97
C LEU A 8 -25.79 -1.95 16.58
N GLY A 9 -25.66 -0.63 16.39
CA GLY A 9 -25.89 0.01 15.09
C GLY A 9 -24.81 -0.39 14.10
N LEU A 10 -25.18 -1.22 13.12
CA LEU A 10 -24.36 -1.59 11.99
C LEU A 10 -24.30 -0.38 11.04
N SER A 11 -23.23 0.40 11.11
CA SER A 11 -22.98 1.50 10.17
C SER A 11 -22.62 0.90 8.80
N ILE A 12 -23.58 0.91 7.90
CA ILE A 12 -23.35 0.60 6.48
C ILE A 12 -22.57 1.78 5.90
N PHE A 13 -21.27 1.61 5.71
CA PHE A 13 -20.47 2.55 4.92
C PHE A 13 -20.88 2.43 3.45
N ALA A 14 -21.74 3.34 3.02
CA ALA A 14 -21.98 3.56 1.60
C ALA A 14 -20.68 4.14 1.01
N VAL A 15 -19.98 3.36 0.18
CA VAL A 15 -18.86 3.85 -0.61
C VAL A 15 -19.43 4.83 -1.64
N GLN A 16 -19.43 6.11 -1.30
CA GLN A 16 -19.73 7.16 -2.26
C GLN A 16 -18.54 7.30 -3.21
N SER A 17 -18.76 6.96 -4.47
CA SER A 17 -17.76 7.20 -5.52
C SER A 17 -17.73 8.70 -5.85
N TYR A 18 -16.83 9.42 -5.20
CA TYR A 18 -16.50 10.78 -5.63
C TYR A 18 -15.59 10.70 -6.87
N ALA A 19 -15.89 11.49 -7.88
CA ALA A 19 -15.04 11.60 -9.06
C ALA A 19 -13.86 12.50 -8.75
N CYS A 20 -12.67 11.92 -8.63
CA CYS A 20 -11.44 12.69 -8.57
C CYS A 20 -11.08 13.16 -9.99
N ASP A 21 -11.29 14.43 -10.31
CA ASP A 21 -11.06 15.02 -11.65
C ASP A 21 -9.58 14.95 -12.11
N LYS A 22 -8.65 14.71 -11.19
CA LYS A 22 -7.21 14.61 -11.44
C LYS A 22 -6.65 13.18 -11.31
N CYS A 23 -7.46 12.24 -10.83
CA CYS A 23 -7.07 10.83 -10.81
C CYS A 23 -7.12 10.31 -12.23
N GLY A 24 -5.97 9.97 -12.81
CA GLY A 24 -5.92 9.34 -14.13
C GLY A 24 -6.90 8.18 -14.23
N ASN A 25 -7.46 7.93 -15.40
CA ASN A 25 -8.45 6.86 -15.56
C ASN A 25 -7.79 5.48 -15.55
N TYR A 26 -7.42 5.02 -14.34
CA TYR A 26 -6.84 3.70 -14.09
C TYR A 26 -7.90 2.64 -13.75
N ASN A 27 -9.20 2.97 -13.83
CA ASN A 27 -10.28 2.03 -13.57
C ASN A 27 -10.50 1.11 -14.77
N ASN A 28 -9.67 0.09 -14.88
CA ASN A 28 -9.72 -0.92 -15.93
C ASN A 28 -9.54 -2.34 -15.35
N ASP A 29 -9.60 -3.35 -16.22
CA ASP A 29 -9.53 -4.75 -15.81
C ASP A 29 -8.19 -5.14 -15.16
N ASP A 30 -7.12 -4.37 -15.35
CA ASP A 30 -5.82 -4.60 -14.72
C ASP A 30 -5.86 -4.32 -13.20
N PHE A 31 -6.87 -3.56 -12.73
CA PHE A 31 -7.13 -3.30 -11.31
C PHE A 31 -8.39 -3.97 -10.76
N GLN A 32 -9.07 -4.81 -11.53
CA GLN A 32 -10.23 -5.57 -11.06
C GLN A 32 -9.80 -6.91 -10.50
N ILE A 33 -9.82 -7.05 -9.16
CA ILE A 33 -9.39 -8.27 -8.46
C ILE A 33 -10.36 -9.41 -8.74
N LYS A 34 -9.81 -10.58 -9.09
CA LYS A 34 -10.51 -11.86 -9.16
C LYS A 34 -10.25 -12.73 -7.94
N LYS A 35 -9.03 -12.66 -7.41
CA LYS A 35 -8.59 -13.54 -6.33
C LYS A 35 -7.39 -12.94 -5.61
N VAL A 36 -7.31 -13.19 -4.32
CA VAL A 36 -6.13 -12.94 -3.48
C VAL A 36 -5.69 -14.23 -2.80
N SER A 37 -4.41 -14.36 -2.56
CA SER A 37 -3.84 -15.53 -1.90
C SER A 37 -2.55 -15.16 -1.17
N VAL A 38 -2.41 -15.59 0.07
CA VAL A 38 -1.14 -15.63 0.79
C VAL A 38 -0.90 -17.05 1.23
N LYS A 39 0.27 -17.61 0.87
CA LYS A 39 0.66 -18.96 1.20
C LYS A 39 2.02 -18.99 1.87
N HIS A 40 2.12 -19.69 2.98
CA HIS A 40 3.41 -19.97 3.59
C HIS A 40 4.04 -21.19 2.93
N SER A 41 5.34 -21.12 2.68
CA SER A 41 6.15 -22.23 2.21
C SER A 41 7.29 -22.48 3.18
N SER A 42 7.17 -23.53 3.99
CA SER A 42 8.22 -23.93 4.92
C SER A 42 9.50 -24.40 4.21
N GLU A 43 9.39 -24.85 2.96
CA GLU A 43 10.53 -25.28 2.14
C GLU A 43 11.51 -24.11 1.89
N ILE A 44 10.99 -22.92 1.64
CA ILE A 44 11.82 -21.74 1.35
C ILE A 44 11.83 -20.72 2.51
N GLY A 45 11.11 -20.99 3.62
CA GLY A 45 11.02 -20.09 4.77
C GLY A 45 10.46 -18.72 4.40
N ALA A 46 9.36 -18.68 3.64
CA ALA A 46 8.78 -17.44 3.14
C ALA A 46 7.27 -17.55 2.92
N THR A 47 6.59 -16.41 2.88
CA THR A 47 5.22 -16.30 2.40
C THR A 47 5.18 -15.77 0.96
N ILE A 48 4.30 -16.33 0.15
CA ILE A 48 4.04 -15.92 -1.24
C ILE A 48 2.69 -15.23 -1.29
N TRP A 49 2.72 -13.95 -1.62
CA TRP A 49 1.56 -13.08 -1.74
C TRP A 49 1.18 -12.91 -3.20
N GLU A 50 -0.08 -13.05 -3.54
CA GLU A 50 -0.55 -13.03 -4.92
C GLU A 50 -1.89 -12.32 -5.05
N ILE A 51 -1.99 -11.39 -6.00
CA ILE A 51 -3.26 -10.85 -6.50
C ILE A 51 -3.42 -11.29 -7.96
N THR A 52 -4.59 -11.84 -8.27
CA THR A 52 -5.03 -12.15 -9.63
C THR A 52 -6.11 -11.16 -10.04
N VAL A 53 -5.96 -10.53 -11.20
CA VAL A 53 -6.91 -9.55 -11.75
C VAL A 53 -7.65 -10.06 -12.98
N LYS A 54 -8.60 -9.30 -13.49
CA LYS A 54 -9.33 -9.64 -14.73
C LYS A 54 -8.46 -9.44 -15.96
N GLY A 55 -7.71 -8.34 -16.02
CA GLY A 55 -6.82 -7.96 -17.11
C GLY A 55 -5.40 -8.51 -16.94
N THR A 56 -4.41 -7.69 -17.25
CA THR A 56 -2.98 -8.02 -17.14
C THR A 56 -2.39 -7.28 -15.94
N ALA A 57 -1.96 -8.03 -14.92
CA ALA A 57 -1.40 -7.44 -13.70
C ALA A 57 -0.10 -6.69 -13.99
N GLY A 58 -0.01 -5.48 -13.44
CA GLY A 58 1.17 -4.62 -13.60
C GLY A 58 1.33 -3.95 -14.97
N LYS A 59 0.40 -4.15 -15.92
CA LYS A 59 0.48 -3.52 -17.26
C LYS A 59 0.17 -2.03 -17.21
N THR A 60 -0.83 -1.64 -16.43
CA THR A 60 -1.18 -0.22 -16.25
C THR A 60 -0.27 0.37 -15.18
N THR A 61 0.56 1.33 -15.57
CA THR A 61 1.50 2.06 -14.73
C THR A 61 1.25 3.56 -14.83
N PRO A 62 1.66 4.38 -13.86
CA PRO A 62 1.63 5.84 -14.01
C PRO A 62 2.65 6.29 -15.06
N SER A 63 2.47 7.48 -15.60
CA SER A 63 3.50 8.09 -16.45
C SER A 63 4.68 8.51 -15.57
N PRO A 64 5.93 8.21 -15.98
CA PRO A 64 7.13 8.70 -15.31
C PRO A 64 7.10 10.23 -15.26
N ALA A 65 7.36 10.83 -14.11
CA ALA A 65 7.25 12.27 -13.93
C ALA A 65 8.45 12.90 -13.22
N GLY A 66 9.28 12.13 -12.53
CA GLY A 66 10.48 12.60 -11.85
C GLY A 66 10.21 13.70 -10.80
N GLN A 67 8.96 13.88 -10.37
CA GLN A 67 8.57 14.90 -9.39
C GLN A 67 7.76 14.28 -8.26
N LEU A 68 8.09 14.64 -7.04
CA LEU A 68 7.47 14.10 -5.84
C LEU A 68 6.06 14.67 -5.61
N ASN A 69 5.89 15.99 -5.66
CA ASN A 69 4.60 16.59 -5.36
C ASN A 69 3.58 16.35 -6.47
N GLY A 70 2.46 15.71 -6.10
CA GLY A 70 1.41 15.33 -7.03
C GLY A 70 1.70 14.01 -7.77
N ALA A 71 2.78 13.31 -7.43
CA ALA A 71 3.13 12.05 -8.07
C ALA A 71 2.03 10.99 -7.87
N PRO A 72 1.56 10.36 -8.97
CA PRO A 72 0.60 9.26 -8.92
C PRO A 72 1.27 7.99 -8.42
N VAL A 73 0.59 7.26 -7.54
CA VAL A 73 1.01 5.96 -7.04
C VAL A 73 -0.11 4.96 -7.27
N LEU A 74 0.16 3.92 -8.03
CA LEU A 74 -0.76 2.80 -8.24
C LEU A 74 -0.36 1.64 -7.36
N GLY A 75 -1.32 0.95 -6.77
CA GLY A 75 -1.04 -0.11 -5.81
C GLY A 75 -1.93 -1.34 -5.93
N TYR A 76 -1.30 -2.52 -5.76
CA TYR A 76 -1.91 -3.77 -5.35
C TYR A 76 -1.54 -3.97 -3.89
N VAL A 77 -2.52 -3.88 -3.00
CA VAL A 77 -2.29 -3.73 -1.57
C VAL A 77 -2.92 -4.88 -0.80
N PHE A 78 -2.21 -5.39 0.19
CA PHE A 78 -2.70 -6.39 1.14
C PHE A 78 -2.80 -5.77 2.55
N PRO A 79 -3.92 -5.20 2.94
CA PRO A 79 -4.18 -4.87 4.33
C PRO A 79 -4.21 -6.15 5.17
N THR A 80 -3.62 -6.11 6.37
CA THR A 80 -3.42 -7.29 7.22
C THR A 80 -3.82 -7.04 8.67
N SER A 81 -3.90 -8.12 9.45
CA SER A 81 -4.00 -8.08 10.91
C SER A 81 -2.64 -8.20 11.63
N LEU A 82 -1.53 -8.07 10.91
CA LEU A 82 -0.19 -8.01 11.49
C LEU A 82 -0.07 -6.76 12.38
N LYS A 83 0.82 -6.82 13.36
CA LYS A 83 1.20 -5.64 14.15
C LYS A 83 2.36 -4.91 13.47
N PRO A 84 2.50 -3.59 13.65
CA PRO A 84 3.64 -2.84 13.14
C PRO A 84 4.99 -3.45 13.52
N THR A 85 5.11 -3.95 14.75
CA THR A 85 6.31 -4.61 15.25
C THR A 85 6.63 -5.95 14.58
N ASP A 86 5.65 -6.59 13.94
CA ASP A 86 5.88 -7.84 13.19
C ASP A 86 6.65 -7.59 11.87
N VAL A 87 6.61 -6.37 11.36
CA VAL A 87 7.25 -5.98 10.08
C VAL A 87 8.35 -4.93 10.26
N GLY A 88 8.82 -4.73 11.50
CA GLY A 88 10.03 -3.96 11.81
C GLY A 88 9.80 -2.50 12.21
N PHE A 89 8.57 -2.01 12.29
CA PHE A 89 8.28 -0.71 12.88
C PHE A 89 8.26 -0.78 14.41
N GLY A 90 8.38 0.39 15.06
CA GLY A 90 8.05 0.52 16.48
C GLY A 90 6.58 0.28 16.77
N ASP A 91 6.23 0.18 18.05
CA ASP A 91 4.83 0.05 18.47
C ASP A 91 4.06 1.33 18.12
N THR A 92 3.02 1.17 17.32
CA THR A 92 2.14 2.26 16.87
C THR A 92 0.79 1.70 16.45
N GLU A 93 -0.25 2.52 16.46
CA GLU A 93 -1.57 2.14 15.96
C GLU A 93 -1.66 2.32 14.44
N GLY A 94 -2.46 1.48 13.80
CA GLY A 94 -2.75 1.54 12.38
C GLY A 94 -2.85 0.16 11.74
N ILE A 95 -3.18 0.13 10.46
CA ILE A 95 -3.33 -1.09 9.67
C ILE A 95 -2.01 -1.36 8.94
N VAL A 96 -1.37 -2.48 9.24
CA VAL A 96 -0.20 -2.93 8.49
C VAL A 96 -0.64 -3.41 7.12
N ALA A 97 -0.05 -2.86 6.07
CA ALA A 97 -0.32 -3.29 4.71
C ALA A 97 0.98 -3.53 3.91
N LEU A 98 0.99 -4.59 3.11
CA LEU A 98 2.00 -4.81 2.08
C LEU A 98 1.46 -4.22 0.77
N ALA A 99 2.09 -3.16 0.29
CA ALA A 99 1.72 -2.47 -0.93
C ALA A 99 2.73 -2.77 -2.03
N LEU A 100 2.28 -3.33 -3.14
CA LEU A 100 3.06 -3.45 -4.37
C LEU A 100 2.70 -2.25 -5.22
N THR A 101 3.63 -1.31 -5.35
CA THR A 101 3.38 -0.02 -5.98
C THR A 101 4.15 0.17 -7.27
N SER A 102 3.61 1.03 -8.11
CA SER A 102 4.29 1.61 -9.26
C SER A 102 4.05 3.12 -9.21
N HIS A 103 5.12 3.89 -9.24
CA HIS A 103 5.08 5.36 -9.15
C HIS A 103 6.33 5.95 -9.81
N PRO A 104 6.36 7.25 -10.17
CA PRO A 104 7.57 7.92 -10.60
C PRO A 104 8.70 7.78 -9.58
N ASP A 105 9.91 7.67 -10.08
CA ASP A 105 11.12 7.41 -9.31
C ASP A 105 11.48 8.60 -8.42
N PHE A 106 11.20 8.50 -7.12
CA PHE A 106 11.47 9.55 -6.13
C PHE A 106 11.84 9.03 -4.74
N ASP A 107 11.68 7.75 -4.47
CA ASP A 107 12.08 7.12 -3.20
C ASP A 107 13.20 6.08 -3.36
N ASP A 108 13.56 5.77 -4.58
CA ASP A 108 14.76 5.06 -5.04
C ASP A 108 15.18 3.89 -4.18
N THR A 109 14.27 3.02 -3.86
CA THR A 109 14.64 1.87 -3.08
C THR A 109 14.15 0.57 -3.72
N PRO A 110 15.04 -0.15 -4.32
CA PRO A 110 16.44 0.18 -4.63
C PRO A 110 16.54 1.17 -5.80
N LEU A 111 17.55 2.02 -5.81
CA LEU A 111 17.93 2.85 -6.95
C LEU A 111 18.00 1.98 -8.20
N TRP A 112 17.09 2.20 -9.13
CA TRP A 112 16.99 1.39 -10.31
C TRP A 112 16.80 2.25 -11.55
N ASP A 113 17.77 2.22 -12.41
CA ASP A 113 17.72 2.79 -13.76
C ASP A 113 17.11 1.74 -14.68
N GLU A 114 15.79 1.79 -14.87
CA GLU A 114 15.01 0.76 -15.55
C GLU A 114 15.37 0.61 -17.02
N ASN A 115 15.74 1.70 -17.64
CA ASN A 115 16.07 1.76 -19.07
C ASN A 115 17.56 1.92 -19.36
N THR A 116 18.42 2.00 -18.32
CA THR A 116 19.87 2.12 -18.39
C THR A 116 20.38 3.38 -19.09
N ASP A 117 19.61 4.46 -19.04
CA ASP A 117 19.99 5.74 -19.66
C ASP A 117 20.63 6.73 -18.67
N ARG A 118 20.71 6.37 -17.38
CA ARG A 118 21.25 7.18 -16.28
C ARG A 118 20.43 8.44 -15.98
N ASN A 119 19.16 8.43 -16.34
CA ASN A 119 18.20 9.48 -16.05
C ASN A 119 17.04 8.94 -15.21
N PHE A 120 17.18 8.97 -13.91
CA PHE A 120 16.18 8.46 -12.96
C PHE A 120 14.84 9.23 -12.98
N ALA A 121 14.77 10.39 -13.63
CA ALA A 121 13.54 11.18 -13.74
C ALA A 121 12.50 10.59 -14.73
N ASN A 122 12.87 9.60 -15.53
CA ASN A 122 11.97 8.90 -16.46
C ASN A 122 11.72 7.44 -16.08
N ASP A 123 12.21 7.01 -14.93
CA ASP A 123 12.02 5.69 -14.35
C ASP A 123 10.84 5.67 -13.34
N GLY A 124 10.76 4.64 -12.50
CA GLY A 124 9.82 4.56 -11.40
C GLY A 124 8.52 3.86 -11.75
N ILE A 125 8.47 3.10 -12.83
CA ILE A 125 7.31 2.30 -13.22
C ILE A 125 7.44 0.82 -12.87
N ILE A 126 8.61 0.37 -12.43
CA ILE A 126 8.80 -0.99 -11.91
C ILE A 126 7.97 -1.19 -10.64
N TRP A 127 7.23 -2.29 -10.59
CA TRP A 127 6.49 -2.68 -9.42
C TRP A 127 7.43 -3.13 -8.31
N HIS A 128 7.36 -2.46 -7.15
CA HIS A 128 8.19 -2.74 -5.98
C HIS A 128 7.35 -2.70 -4.69
N PRO A 129 7.80 -3.36 -3.60
CA PRO A 129 7.01 -3.50 -2.41
C PRO A 129 7.33 -2.43 -1.36
N HIS A 130 6.29 -2.04 -0.61
CA HIS A 130 6.40 -1.28 0.61
C HIS A 130 5.63 -1.95 1.74
N TRP A 131 6.20 -1.98 2.95
CA TRP A 131 5.40 -2.08 4.15
C TRP A 131 4.96 -0.68 4.56
N VAL A 132 3.69 -0.52 4.83
CA VAL A 132 3.13 0.76 5.28
C VAL A 132 2.20 0.55 6.47
N ILE A 133 2.12 1.58 7.33
CA ILE A 133 1.09 1.66 8.34
C ILE A 133 0.04 2.67 7.87
N LEU A 134 -1.18 2.17 7.64
CA LEU A 134 -2.30 3.01 7.21
C LEU A 134 -3.09 3.50 8.42
N THR A 135 -3.60 4.72 8.32
CA THR A 135 -4.49 5.34 9.30
C THR A 135 -5.69 5.98 8.59
N GLU A 136 -6.80 6.15 9.32
CA GLU A 136 -7.92 6.94 8.81
C GLU A 136 -7.50 8.38 8.57
N ASP A 137 -7.86 8.92 7.39
CA ASP A 137 -7.61 10.30 7.04
C ASP A 137 -8.76 10.86 6.20
N LYS A 138 -9.52 11.78 6.81
CA LYS A 138 -10.69 12.41 6.18
C LYS A 138 -10.34 13.47 5.14
N ARG A 139 -9.06 13.80 4.99
CA ARG A 139 -8.57 14.77 3.99
C ARG A 139 -8.48 14.17 2.59
N VAL A 140 -8.68 12.86 2.47
CA VAL A 140 -8.66 12.13 1.19
C VAL A 140 -9.92 11.31 0.99
N GLU A 141 -10.35 11.18 -0.26
CA GLU A 141 -11.60 10.54 -0.63
C GLU A 141 -11.63 9.04 -0.30
N GLY A 142 -10.50 8.35 -0.38
CA GLY A 142 -10.36 6.94 -0.01
C GLY A 142 -10.36 6.70 1.50
N GLY A 143 -10.37 7.76 2.32
CA GLY A 143 -10.50 7.69 3.77
C GLY A 143 -9.27 7.16 4.51
N LEU A 144 -8.18 6.85 3.83
CA LEU A 144 -6.95 6.30 4.38
C LEU A 144 -5.72 7.03 3.85
N ALA A 145 -4.69 7.10 4.67
CA ALA A 145 -3.37 7.59 4.29
C ALA A 145 -2.28 6.77 4.97
N VAL A 146 -1.06 6.82 4.45
CA VAL A 146 0.11 6.33 5.19
C VAL A 146 0.33 7.24 6.39
N LYS A 147 0.44 6.62 7.57
CA LYS A 147 0.60 7.33 8.84
C LYS A 147 1.87 8.16 8.83
N GLN A 148 1.75 9.45 9.12
CA GLN A 148 2.85 10.38 9.25
C GLN A 148 3.29 10.52 10.70
N PHE A 149 4.51 11.03 10.90
CA PHE A 149 5.03 11.43 12.20
C PHE A 149 5.74 12.79 12.11
N ASP A 150 5.94 13.44 13.24
CA ASP A 150 6.77 14.65 13.29
C ASP A 150 8.24 14.26 13.08
N PRO A 151 8.97 14.82 12.09
CA PRO A 151 10.38 14.52 11.87
C PRO A 151 11.28 14.79 13.09
N LYS A 152 10.80 15.55 14.07
CA LYS A 152 11.49 15.82 15.33
C LYS A 152 11.24 14.75 16.41
N ASP A 153 10.29 13.85 16.18
CA ASP A 153 9.99 12.77 17.10
C ASP A 153 11.04 11.67 17.03
N THR A 154 12.00 11.69 17.92
CA THR A 154 13.09 10.72 18.01
C THR A 154 12.67 9.36 18.58
N SER A 155 11.43 9.21 19.03
CA SER A 155 10.89 7.94 19.53
C SER A 155 10.40 7.02 18.41
N VAL A 156 10.23 7.53 17.21
CA VAL A 156 9.78 6.77 16.04
C VAL A 156 10.86 5.76 15.62
N VAL A 157 10.46 4.51 15.52
CA VAL A 157 11.31 3.42 15.03
C VAL A 157 10.80 2.96 13.68
N LEU A 158 11.65 3.07 12.66
CA LEU A 158 11.41 2.62 11.31
C LEU A 158 12.39 1.50 10.94
N PRO A 159 12.01 0.59 10.02
CA PRO A 159 12.95 -0.36 9.44
C PRO A 159 14.14 0.36 8.75
N PRO A 160 15.33 -0.28 8.66
CA PRO A 160 16.53 0.36 8.09
C PRO A 160 16.42 0.66 6.60
N THR A 161 15.46 0.06 5.90
CA THR A 161 15.18 0.27 4.47
C THR A 161 14.04 1.28 4.24
N ASN A 162 13.74 2.14 5.25
CA ASN A 162 12.78 3.21 5.05
C ASN A 162 13.33 4.27 4.07
N PRO A 163 12.45 4.91 3.25
CA PRO A 163 12.89 5.86 2.22
C PRO A 163 13.25 7.25 2.75
N GLY A 164 13.29 7.44 4.09
CA GLY A 164 13.64 8.73 4.70
C GLY A 164 12.53 9.77 4.73
N MET A 165 11.33 9.43 4.28
CA MET A 165 10.16 10.31 4.36
C MET A 165 9.51 10.25 5.75
N PRO A 166 8.87 11.33 6.28
CA PRO A 166 8.29 11.34 7.63
C PRO A 166 6.96 10.60 7.69
N MET A 167 6.95 9.34 7.29
CA MET A 167 5.81 8.44 7.33
C MET A 167 6.26 7.02 7.66
N TYR A 168 5.34 6.23 8.20
CA TYR A 168 5.59 4.81 8.51
C TYR A 168 5.57 3.99 7.22
N MET A 169 6.69 4.00 6.53
CA MET A 169 6.93 3.29 5.27
C MET A 169 8.30 2.59 5.31
N ASP A 170 8.37 1.41 4.72
CA ASP A 170 9.59 0.65 4.47
C ASP A 170 9.61 0.23 3.00
N SER A 171 10.79 0.17 2.41
CA SER A 171 11.04 -0.24 1.02
C SER A 171 11.98 -1.45 1.02
N PRO A 172 11.49 -2.65 1.37
CA PRO A 172 12.34 -3.79 1.74
C PRO A 172 13.06 -4.46 0.56
N GLY A 173 12.77 -4.08 -0.68
CA GLY A 173 13.42 -4.61 -1.88
C GLY A 173 13.09 -6.07 -2.21
N PHE A 174 11.93 -6.60 -1.74
CA PHE A 174 11.50 -7.94 -2.14
C PHE A 174 11.19 -7.98 -3.63
N GLN A 175 11.52 -9.11 -4.28
CA GLN A 175 11.24 -9.29 -5.70
C GLN A 175 9.74 -9.33 -5.98
N VAL A 176 9.25 -8.38 -6.76
CA VAL A 176 7.89 -8.40 -7.33
C VAL A 176 7.94 -9.04 -8.71
N ILE A 177 6.98 -9.92 -8.99
CA ILE A 177 6.88 -10.67 -10.24
C ILE A 177 5.49 -10.44 -10.82
N THR A 178 5.42 -9.94 -12.05
CA THR A 178 4.19 -9.88 -12.85
C THR A 178 4.21 -10.93 -13.94
N LYS A 179 3.14 -11.72 -14.07
CA LYS A 179 2.98 -12.71 -15.13
C LYS A 179 1.52 -12.89 -15.51
N GLY A 180 1.17 -12.49 -16.73
CA GLY A 180 -0.21 -12.56 -17.20
C GLY A 180 -1.13 -11.74 -16.31
N ASN A 181 -2.11 -12.36 -15.70
CA ASN A 181 -3.07 -11.69 -14.84
C ASN A 181 -2.70 -11.72 -13.33
N THR A 182 -1.48 -12.07 -12.98
CA THR A 182 -1.04 -12.17 -11.58
C THR A 182 0.14 -11.26 -11.28
N ILE A 183 0.11 -10.65 -10.08
CA ILE A 183 1.24 -9.98 -9.45
C ILE A 183 1.56 -10.70 -8.15
N LYS A 184 2.84 -10.94 -7.89
CA LYS A 184 3.33 -11.71 -6.73
C LYS A 184 4.51 -11.02 -6.08
N VAL A 185 4.66 -11.29 -4.78
CA VAL A 185 5.88 -10.99 -4.03
C VAL A 185 6.17 -12.15 -3.07
N VAL A 186 7.45 -12.40 -2.84
CA VAL A 186 7.94 -13.39 -1.88
C VAL A 186 8.55 -12.65 -0.69
N VAL A 187 8.00 -12.89 0.50
CA VAL A 187 8.45 -12.23 1.73
C VAL A 187 9.06 -13.28 2.65
N PRO A 188 10.37 -13.18 2.97
CA PRO A 188 11.04 -14.09 3.89
C PRO A 188 10.41 -14.03 5.30
N ASP A 189 10.30 -15.17 5.97
CA ASP A 189 9.64 -15.28 7.28
C ASP A 189 10.27 -14.35 8.34
N TYR A 190 11.60 -14.22 8.35
CA TYR A 190 12.31 -13.33 9.29
C TYR A 190 11.96 -11.84 9.11
N ARG A 191 11.46 -11.43 7.93
CA ARG A 191 11.02 -10.05 7.66
C ARG A 191 9.60 -9.77 8.17
N MET A 192 8.93 -10.77 8.70
CA MET A 192 7.62 -10.70 9.35
C MET A 192 7.65 -11.30 10.77
N ASN A 193 8.81 -11.27 11.42
CA ASN A 193 8.99 -11.87 12.75
C ASN A 193 8.45 -13.31 12.84
N HIS A 194 8.61 -14.08 11.74
CA HIS A 194 8.11 -15.46 11.58
C HIS A 194 6.58 -15.61 11.75
N LYS A 195 5.81 -14.53 11.55
CA LYS A 195 4.33 -14.59 11.61
C LYS A 195 3.76 -15.21 10.35
N THR A 196 3.07 -16.32 10.52
CA THR A 196 2.38 -17.07 9.46
C THR A 196 0.88 -17.24 9.72
N ASP A 197 0.38 -16.78 10.88
CA ASP A 197 -1.05 -16.80 11.23
C ASP A 197 -1.57 -15.37 11.35
N PHE A 198 -2.09 -14.84 10.24
CA PHE A 198 -2.74 -13.54 10.18
C PHE A 198 -3.86 -13.52 9.14
N SER A 199 -4.74 -12.52 9.28
CA SER A 199 -5.79 -12.24 8.31
C SER A 199 -5.34 -11.19 7.32
N TYR A 200 -5.91 -11.21 6.11
CA TYR A 200 -5.63 -10.20 5.09
C TYR A 200 -6.83 -9.99 4.17
N ASP A 201 -6.73 -8.95 3.38
CA ASP A 201 -7.59 -8.68 2.23
C ASP A 201 -6.72 -8.32 1.02
N GLY A 202 -7.34 -8.00 -0.10
CA GLY A 202 -6.68 -7.47 -1.28
C GLY A 202 -7.40 -6.25 -1.80
N VAL A 203 -6.64 -5.23 -2.15
CA VAL A 203 -7.15 -3.94 -2.63
C VAL A 203 -6.33 -3.49 -3.83
N THR A 204 -6.97 -2.85 -4.78
CA THR A 204 -6.29 -2.05 -5.79
C THR A 204 -6.69 -0.59 -5.65
N ALA A 205 -5.71 0.29 -5.66
CA ALA A 205 -5.93 1.69 -5.33
C ALA A 205 -5.05 2.65 -6.15
N TYR A 206 -5.54 3.87 -6.25
CA TYR A 206 -4.77 5.04 -6.65
C TYR A 206 -4.49 5.88 -5.40
N MET A 207 -3.23 6.20 -5.22
CA MET A 207 -2.71 7.07 -4.17
C MET A 207 -1.99 8.25 -4.82
N GLN A 208 -1.74 9.30 -4.06
CA GLN A 208 -1.00 10.46 -4.51
C GLN A 208 -0.11 11.01 -3.40
N VAL A 209 1.10 11.39 -3.78
CA VAL A 209 2.03 12.10 -2.90
C VAL A 209 1.70 13.59 -2.89
N ASN A 210 1.68 14.22 -1.70
CA ASN A 210 1.43 15.64 -1.54
C ASN A 210 2.45 16.24 -0.59
N THR A 211 3.49 16.85 -1.12
CA THR A 211 4.52 17.49 -0.30
C THR A 211 4.19 18.93 0.10
N GLY A 212 3.19 19.54 -0.55
CA GLY A 212 2.88 20.94 -0.34
C GLY A 212 3.82 21.89 -1.08
N GLY A 213 4.70 21.36 -1.95
CA GLY A 213 5.71 22.08 -2.71
C GLY A 213 7.07 21.37 -2.66
N GLU A 214 8.08 21.93 -3.32
CA GLU A 214 9.45 21.39 -3.29
C GLU A 214 10.00 21.34 -1.86
N GLY A 215 10.48 20.16 -1.45
CA GLY A 215 11.07 19.93 -0.12
C GLY A 215 10.09 19.91 1.05
N GLY A 216 8.78 19.96 0.79
CA GLY A 216 7.74 19.91 1.82
C GLY A 216 7.45 18.50 2.33
N HIS A 217 6.95 18.41 3.56
CA HIS A 217 6.56 17.16 4.22
C HIS A 217 5.04 17.04 4.38
N GLY A 218 4.29 17.44 3.35
CA GLY A 218 2.84 17.51 3.34
C GLY A 218 2.31 18.93 3.57
N SER A 219 1.17 19.24 2.97
CA SER A 219 0.39 20.44 3.32
C SER A 219 -0.59 20.04 4.43
N GLY A 220 -0.93 20.98 5.33
CA GLY A 220 -1.93 20.71 6.38
C GLY A 220 -3.28 20.20 5.83
N ASP A 221 -3.58 20.51 4.56
CA ASP A 221 -4.83 20.17 3.88
C ASP A 221 -4.85 18.75 3.27
N LYS A 222 -3.69 18.10 3.10
CA LYS A 222 -3.57 16.77 2.50
C LYS A 222 -2.50 15.94 3.20
N PRO A 223 -2.68 14.61 3.32
CA PRO A 223 -1.63 13.74 3.81
C PRO A 223 -0.50 13.61 2.79
N LEU A 224 0.71 13.32 3.27
CA LEU A 224 1.90 13.16 2.43
C LEU A 224 1.70 12.06 1.38
N LEU A 225 1.10 10.93 1.77
CA LEU A 225 0.68 9.88 0.83
C LEU A 225 -0.73 9.42 1.18
N GLY A 226 -1.70 9.84 0.39
CA GLY A 226 -3.11 9.59 0.61
C GLY A 226 -3.74 8.66 -0.42
N VAL A 227 -4.75 7.88 0.01
CA VAL A 227 -5.57 7.05 -0.86
C VAL A 227 -6.72 7.88 -1.42
N TYR A 228 -6.73 8.09 -2.73
CA TYR A 228 -7.77 8.89 -3.40
C TYR A 228 -8.84 8.04 -4.05
N LYS A 229 -8.48 6.85 -4.54
CA LYS A 229 -9.44 5.97 -5.19
C LYS A 229 -9.15 4.52 -4.88
N VAL A 230 -10.19 3.77 -4.54
CA VAL A 230 -10.17 2.30 -4.47
C VAL A 230 -10.92 1.76 -5.69
N TYR A 231 -10.28 0.88 -6.46
CA TYR A 231 -10.86 0.30 -7.67
C TYR A 231 -11.52 -1.04 -7.41
N SER A 232 -10.93 -1.86 -6.55
CA SER A 232 -11.43 -3.18 -6.21
C SER A 232 -11.00 -3.58 -4.81
N VAL A 233 -11.89 -4.26 -4.10
CA VAL A 233 -11.65 -4.88 -2.79
C VAL A 233 -12.05 -6.34 -2.91
N ALA A 234 -11.16 -7.28 -2.61
CA ALA A 234 -11.40 -8.71 -2.81
C ALA A 234 -12.56 -9.23 -1.96
N SER A 235 -12.69 -8.79 -0.71
CA SER A 235 -13.82 -9.12 0.17
C SER A 235 -15.08 -8.28 -0.09
N GLY A 236 -14.94 -7.16 -0.80
CA GLY A 236 -15.97 -6.16 -1.01
C GLY A 236 -16.11 -5.12 0.12
N ASN A 237 -15.53 -5.33 1.30
CA ASN A 237 -15.76 -4.47 2.46
C ASN A 237 -14.56 -4.29 3.41
N LEU A 238 -13.36 -4.71 3.02
CA LEU A 238 -12.12 -4.63 3.82
C LEU A 238 -12.19 -5.35 5.17
N SER A 239 -12.95 -6.42 5.27
CA SER A 239 -13.16 -7.16 6.52
C SER A 239 -12.03 -8.13 6.89
N LEU A 240 -10.97 -8.22 6.09
CA LEU A 240 -9.83 -9.13 6.23
C LEU A 240 -10.24 -10.61 6.41
N PRO A 241 -11.09 -11.17 5.53
CA PRO A 241 -11.66 -12.50 5.76
C PRO A 241 -10.71 -13.63 5.38
N TYR A 242 -9.64 -13.33 4.65
CA TYR A 242 -8.72 -14.35 4.17
C TYR A 242 -7.66 -14.68 5.21
N LYS A 243 -7.22 -15.93 5.23
CA LYS A 243 -6.18 -16.46 6.11
C LYS A 243 -5.01 -16.98 5.28
N VAL A 244 -3.81 -16.92 5.84
CA VAL A 244 -2.62 -17.56 5.27
C VAL A 244 -2.87 -19.08 5.18
N LYS A 245 -2.42 -19.70 4.11
CA LYS A 245 -2.54 -21.13 3.83
C LYS A 245 -1.22 -21.84 3.92
#